data_957aa6b5302852d8aa59269cd70dced4
#
_entry.id   957aa6b5302852d8aa59269cd70dced4
#
_cell.length_a   1.000
_cell.length_b   1.000
_cell.length_c   1.000
_cell.angle_alpha   90.00
_cell.angle_beta   90.00
_cell.angle_gamma   90.00
#
_symmetry.space_group_name_H-M   'P 1'
#
loop_
_entity.id
_entity.type
_entity.pdbx_description
1 polymer ?
#
loop_
_entity_poly.entity_id
_entity_poly.type
_entity_poly.pdbx_seq_one_letter_code
_entity_poly.pdbx_strand_id
1 'polypeptide(L)'
;MKVLTWNILAAEWVKKSYYPGVDTSVIFDNKARFARIGKILKQIDADIIMLQEVMPQEYLNLVLLFGDKYFISELKTMVWGYNKNSESGNVTFLKRSLFPKNTISHYPREYGVYTRCLYKNKPCDIFNVHLDDQSPQKRYKQWDDLHAISRKKDCNNIIAGDFNQEYKKKCKLYNTPGFETHNMCPTYYIERKMNIDNILTKGFQKAPLSKCNWYPTRIEDGFKEYGSDHLPVIVEVDIHE
;
A
#
# COMPACT_ATOMS: atom_id res chain seq x y z
N MET A 1 -8.17 -0.25 15.11
CA MET A 1 -6.88 0.00 14.45
C MET A 1 -7.13 0.49 13.02
N LYS A 2 -6.54 1.63 12.68
CA LYS A 2 -6.67 2.23 11.34
C LYS A 2 -5.51 1.80 10.46
N VAL A 3 -5.80 1.19 9.31
CA VAL A 3 -4.84 0.69 8.33
C VAL A 3 -4.95 1.49 7.05
N LEU A 4 -3.82 1.93 6.51
CA LEU A 4 -3.72 2.65 5.25
C LEU A 4 -2.76 1.93 4.31
N THR A 5 -3.13 1.80 3.03
CA THR A 5 -2.20 1.50 1.94
C THR A 5 -2.30 2.54 0.85
N TRP A 6 -1.17 2.86 0.22
CA TRP A 6 -1.12 3.85 -0.84
C TRP A 6 0.11 3.68 -1.73
N ASN A 7 -0.09 3.50 -3.02
CA ASN A 7 0.95 3.69 -4.03
C ASN A 7 1.15 5.20 -4.22
N ILE A 8 2.34 5.73 -3.92
CA ILE A 8 2.61 7.18 -3.92
C ILE A 8 3.23 7.70 -5.20
N LEU A 9 3.34 6.86 -6.22
CA LEU A 9 3.93 7.14 -7.53
C LEU A 9 5.38 7.62 -7.47
N ALA A 10 6.31 6.72 -7.72
CA ALA A 10 7.72 7.06 -7.80
C ALA A 10 8.03 8.06 -8.94
N ALA A 11 8.93 8.99 -8.68
CA ALA A 11 9.34 10.00 -9.66
C ALA A 11 9.86 9.40 -10.97
N GLU A 12 10.46 8.23 -10.92
CA GLU A 12 10.99 7.51 -12.11
C GLU A 12 9.89 7.05 -13.08
N TRP A 13 8.66 6.87 -12.58
CA TRP A 13 7.48 6.49 -13.38
C TRP A 13 6.69 7.67 -13.90
N VAL A 14 6.99 8.90 -13.44
CA VAL A 14 6.34 10.12 -13.94
C VAL A 14 6.89 10.46 -15.33
N LYS A 15 6.23 9.99 -16.37
CA LYS A 15 6.60 10.23 -17.78
C LYS A 15 5.46 10.94 -18.51
N LYS A 16 5.80 11.96 -19.33
CA LYS A 16 4.82 12.74 -20.09
C LYS A 16 3.90 11.85 -20.95
N SER A 17 4.43 10.74 -21.48
CA SER A 17 3.66 9.79 -22.30
C SER A 17 2.56 9.06 -21.55
N TYR A 18 2.66 8.95 -20.22
CA TYR A 18 1.66 8.30 -19.37
C TYR A 18 0.51 9.24 -18.99
N TYR A 19 0.71 10.55 -19.14
CA TYR A 19 -0.27 11.57 -18.74
C TYR A 19 -0.54 12.54 -19.89
N PRO A 20 -1.12 12.08 -21.02
CA PRO A 20 -1.38 12.92 -22.18
C PRO A 20 -2.38 14.01 -21.81
N GLY A 21 -2.09 15.25 -22.20
CA GLY A 21 -2.98 16.41 -21.97
C GLY A 21 -2.98 16.98 -20.56
N VAL A 22 -2.17 16.43 -19.64
CA VAL A 22 -2.01 16.95 -18.28
C VAL A 22 -0.89 18.00 -18.24
N ASP A 23 -1.13 19.08 -17.47
CA ASP A 23 -0.10 20.09 -17.24
C ASP A 23 1.10 19.46 -16.52
N THR A 24 2.25 19.48 -17.20
CA THR A 24 3.50 18.89 -16.71
C THR A 24 4.00 19.55 -15.43
N SER A 25 3.70 20.83 -15.19
CA SER A 25 4.07 21.52 -13.95
C SER A 25 3.40 20.92 -12.70
N VAL A 26 2.24 20.27 -12.88
CA VAL A 26 1.51 19.63 -11.77
C VAL A 26 2.07 18.26 -11.43
N ILE A 27 2.40 17.45 -12.46
CA ILE A 27 2.82 16.06 -12.26
C ILE A 27 4.32 15.91 -12.01
N PHE A 28 5.17 16.80 -12.57
CA PHE A 28 6.62 16.73 -12.42
C PHE A 28 7.17 17.48 -11.20
N ASP A 29 6.36 18.24 -10.49
CA ASP A 29 6.78 18.84 -9.22
C ASP A 29 6.77 17.80 -8.09
N ASN A 30 7.79 16.94 -8.08
CA ASN A 30 7.91 15.87 -7.09
C ASN A 30 7.97 16.41 -5.66
N LYS A 31 8.55 17.61 -5.44
CA LYS A 31 8.60 18.23 -4.12
C LYS A 31 7.20 18.61 -3.63
N ALA A 32 6.39 19.24 -4.48
CA ALA A 32 5.01 19.59 -4.13
C ALA A 32 4.13 18.36 -3.97
N ARG A 33 4.28 17.33 -4.84
CA ARG A 33 3.58 16.05 -4.71
C ARG A 33 3.87 15.40 -3.35
N PHE A 34 5.15 15.25 -3.02
CA PHE A 34 5.56 14.62 -1.77
C PHE A 34 5.14 15.43 -0.53
N ALA A 35 5.13 16.76 -0.60
CA ALA A 35 4.61 17.61 0.48
C ALA A 35 3.11 17.35 0.74
N ARG A 36 2.30 17.17 -0.32
CA ARG A 36 0.87 16.81 -0.20
C ARG A 36 0.71 15.44 0.43
N ILE A 37 1.44 14.44 -0.06
CA ILE A 37 1.44 13.08 0.48
C ILE A 37 1.75 13.09 1.99
N GLY A 38 2.82 13.77 2.40
CA GLY A 38 3.20 13.90 3.80
C GLY A 38 2.12 14.57 4.66
N LYS A 39 1.45 15.62 4.12
CA LYS A 39 0.31 16.29 4.79
C LYS A 39 -0.86 15.33 4.98
N ILE A 40 -1.23 14.59 3.94
CA ILE A 40 -2.34 13.63 3.96
C ILE A 40 -2.05 12.51 4.97
N LEU A 41 -0.85 11.92 4.95
CA LEU A 41 -0.43 10.89 5.90
C LEU A 41 -0.53 11.38 7.35
N LYS A 42 -0.11 12.63 7.63
CA LYS A 42 -0.25 13.25 8.97
C LYS A 42 -1.71 13.44 9.37
N GLN A 43 -2.59 13.84 8.44
CA GLN A 43 -4.02 14.06 8.71
C GLN A 43 -4.77 12.74 8.97
N ILE A 44 -4.47 11.69 8.20
CA ILE A 44 -5.09 10.38 8.35
C ILE A 44 -4.66 9.74 9.68
N ASP A 45 -3.40 9.89 10.05
CA ASP A 45 -2.81 9.37 11.28
C ASP A 45 -3.10 7.88 11.50
N ALA A 46 -2.90 7.06 10.46
CA ALA A 46 -3.17 5.64 10.53
C ALA A 46 -2.21 4.91 11.48
N ASP A 47 -2.65 3.80 12.03
CA ASP A 47 -1.86 2.99 12.97
C ASP A 47 -0.87 2.08 12.24
N ILE A 48 -1.24 1.65 11.04
CA ILE A 48 -0.38 0.96 10.07
C ILE A 48 -0.44 1.75 8.76
N ILE A 49 0.74 2.07 8.20
CA ILE A 49 0.85 2.71 6.89
C ILE A 49 1.71 1.82 6.00
N MET A 50 1.22 1.47 4.83
CA MET A 50 1.89 0.66 3.83
C MET A 50 1.98 1.44 2.53
N LEU A 51 3.20 1.90 2.20
CA LEU A 51 3.45 2.69 1.00
C LEU A 51 4.16 1.83 -0.05
N GLN A 52 3.80 2.05 -1.31
CA GLN A 52 4.43 1.48 -2.48
C GLN A 52 5.03 2.61 -3.33
N GLU A 53 6.01 2.27 -4.15
CA GLU A 53 6.75 3.20 -5.02
C GLU A 53 7.45 4.34 -4.28
N VAL A 54 7.99 4.06 -3.11
CA VAL A 54 8.79 5.00 -2.32
C VAL A 54 10.21 5.07 -2.89
N MET A 55 10.67 6.26 -3.30
CA MET A 55 12.05 6.48 -3.72
C MET A 55 12.99 6.67 -2.51
N PRO A 56 14.31 6.42 -2.63
CA PRO A 56 15.26 6.57 -1.52
C PRO A 56 15.22 7.94 -0.84
N GLN A 57 15.14 9.02 -1.63
CA GLN A 57 15.05 10.36 -1.08
C GLN A 57 13.75 10.61 -0.31
N GLU A 58 12.64 10.08 -0.81
CA GLU A 58 11.33 10.14 -0.15
C GLU A 58 11.33 9.32 1.14
N TYR A 59 11.98 8.16 1.13
CA TYR A 59 12.17 7.34 2.33
C TYR A 59 12.88 8.11 3.45
N LEU A 60 14.00 8.78 3.14
CA LEU A 60 14.71 9.61 4.14
C LEU A 60 13.81 10.71 4.71
N ASN A 61 13.06 11.39 3.86
CA ASN A 61 12.11 12.41 4.29
C ASN A 61 10.97 11.82 5.16
N LEU A 62 10.48 10.64 4.84
CA LEU A 62 9.46 9.93 5.64
C LEU A 62 10.01 9.53 7.01
N VAL A 63 11.26 9.06 7.08
CA VAL A 63 11.93 8.76 8.35
C VAL A 63 12.05 10.02 9.22
N LEU A 64 12.44 11.15 8.64
CA LEU A 64 12.51 12.44 9.36
C LEU A 64 11.14 12.92 9.85
N LEU A 65 10.08 12.73 9.05
CA LEU A 65 8.73 13.20 9.37
C LEU A 65 7.98 12.34 10.38
N PHE A 66 8.27 11.04 10.45
CA PHE A 66 7.45 10.05 11.15
C PHE A 66 8.25 9.14 12.10
N GLY A 67 9.59 9.18 12.10
CA GLY A 67 10.43 8.27 12.86
C GLY A 67 10.22 8.30 14.38
N ASP A 68 9.82 9.45 14.94
CA ASP A 68 9.50 9.56 16.36
C ASP A 68 8.20 8.84 16.72
N LYS A 69 7.24 8.77 15.79
CA LYS A 69 5.90 8.23 16.02
C LYS A 69 5.76 6.77 15.59
N TYR A 70 6.55 6.35 14.59
CA TYR A 70 6.44 5.03 13.99
C TYR A 70 7.76 4.25 14.05
N PHE A 71 7.65 2.93 14.12
CA PHE A 71 8.70 2.03 13.64
C PHE A 71 8.54 1.91 12.14
N ILE A 72 9.61 2.14 11.40
CA ILE A 72 9.61 2.18 9.94
C ILE A 72 10.51 1.05 9.45
N SER A 73 10.02 0.22 8.53
CA SER A 73 10.84 -0.81 7.89
C SER A 73 11.94 -0.17 7.04
N GLU A 74 13.00 -0.89 6.76
CA GLU A 74 13.92 -0.50 5.71
C GLU A 74 13.19 -0.41 4.37
N LEU A 75 13.66 0.48 3.50
CA LEU A 75 13.17 0.56 2.14
C LEU A 75 13.54 -0.73 1.40
N LYS A 76 12.52 -1.48 1.00
CA LYS A 76 12.72 -2.65 0.14
C LYS A 76 12.51 -2.24 -1.31
N THR A 77 13.61 -1.99 -2.01
CA THR A 77 13.57 -1.73 -3.45
C THR A 77 13.10 -2.96 -4.21
N MET A 78 12.34 -2.75 -5.27
CA MET A 78 11.74 -3.80 -6.06
C MET A 78 12.45 -3.92 -7.41
N VAL A 79 12.57 -5.17 -7.88
CA VAL A 79 13.12 -5.44 -9.22
C VAL A 79 11.95 -5.64 -10.16
N TRP A 80 11.64 -4.61 -10.95
CA TRP A 80 10.56 -4.66 -11.94
C TRP A 80 11.04 -5.27 -13.24
N GLY A 81 10.45 -6.36 -13.66
CA GLY A 81 10.52 -6.97 -14.98
C GLY A 81 11.81 -6.73 -15.78
N TYR A 82 11.72 -5.89 -16.81
CA TYR A 82 12.83 -5.51 -17.66
C TYR A 82 13.70 -4.37 -17.10
N ASN A 83 13.19 -3.62 -16.14
CA ASN A 83 13.91 -2.47 -15.58
C ASN A 83 14.59 -2.85 -14.26
N LYS A 84 15.75 -3.50 -14.39
CA LYS A 84 16.56 -3.96 -13.24
C LYS A 84 17.11 -2.83 -12.35
N ASN A 85 16.85 -1.58 -12.69
CA ASN A 85 17.43 -0.40 -12.04
C ASN A 85 16.37 0.46 -11.33
N SER A 86 15.16 -0.06 -11.06
CA SER A 86 14.21 0.69 -10.24
C SER A 86 14.73 0.78 -8.80
N GLU A 87 14.82 2.00 -8.29
CA GLU A 87 15.20 2.27 -6.91
C GLU A 87 13.99 2.40 -5.98
N SER A 88 12.79 2.48 -6.54
CA SER A 88 11.57 2.57 -5.75
C SER A 88 11.21 1.25 -5.07
N GLY A 89 10.47 1.33 -3.98
CA GLY A 89 10.11 0.13 -3.22
C GLY A 89 9.00 0.35 -2.20
N ASN A 90 8.85 -0.64 -1.32
CA ASN A 90 7.82 -0.67 -0.30
C ASN A 90 8.38 -0.31 1.08
N VAL A 91 7.57 0.43 1.85
CA VAL A 91 7.89 0.80 3.24
C VAL A 91 6.66 0.61 4.12
N THR A 92 6.85 -0.01 5.28
CA THR A 92 5.79 -0.25 6.27
C THR A 92 6.08 0.53 7.54
N PHE A 93 5.06 1.20 8.07
CA PHE A 93 5.10 1.97 9.31
C PHE A 93 4.17 1.33 10.33
N LEU A 94 4.64 1.17 11.55
CA LEU A 94 3.87 0.68 12.69
C LEU A 94 3.92 1.70 13.83
N LYS A 95 2.75 2.19 14.27
CA LYS A 95 2.65 3.21 15.31
C LYS A 95 3.22 2.71 16.64
N ARG A 96 4.22 3.40 17.19
CA ARG A 96 4.97 2.98 18.40
C ARG A 96 4.08 2.74 19.63
N SER A 97 2.97 3.47 19.75
CA SER A 97 2.04 3.33 20.86
C SER A 97 1.23 2.03 20.85
N LEU A 98 1.18 1.32 19.72
CA LEU A 98 0.37 0.11 19.54
C LEU A 98 1.20 -1.16 19.34
N PHE A 99 2.43 -1.03 18.87
CA PHE A 99 3.28 -2.16 18.52
C PHE A 99 4.55 -2.16 19.37
N PRO A 100 4.78 -3.18 20.24
CA PRO A 100 6.02 -3.28 21.01
C PRO A 100 7.23 -3.55 20.11
N LYS A 101 8.29 -2.74 20.24
CA LYS A 101 9.50 -2.81 19.37
C LYS A 101 10.13 -4.21 19.31
N ASN A 102 10.23 -4.87 20.44
CA ASN A 102 10.86 -6.19 20.56
C ASN A 102 10.06 -7.32 19.90
N THR A 103 8.86 -7.05 19.40
CA THR A 103 8.00 -8.02 18.71
C THR A 103 8.03 -7.86 17.20
N ILE A 104 8.66 -6.78 16.69
CA ILE A 104 8.62 -6.41 15.28
C ILE A 104 9.81 -7.01 14.55
N SER A 105 9.54 -7.73 13.46
CA SER A 105 10.53 -8.22 12.51
C SER A 105 10.07 -7.98 11.08
N HIS A 106 10.94 -7.41 10.26
CA HIS A 106 10.67 -7.14 8.85
C HIS A 106 11.45 -8.14 7.97
N TYR A 107 10.78 -8.68 6.96
CA TYR A 107 11.33 -9.64 6.01
C TYR A 107 11.09 -9.13 4.60
N PRO A 108 12.15 -8.75 3.87
CA PRO A 108 12.02 -8.31 2.48
C PRO A 108 11.58 -9.47 1.59
N ARG A 109 10.73 -9.16 0.61
CA ARG A 109 10.26 -10.07 -0.44
C ARG A 109 10.48 -9.45 -1.81
N GLU A 110 10.44 -10.24 -2.86
CA GLU A 110 10.53 -9.74 -4.23
C GLU A 110 9.41 -8.72 -4.53
N TYR A 111 8.26 -8.91 -3.95
CA TYR A 111 7.02 -8.14 -4.18
C TYR A 111 6.62 -7.24 -3.01
N GLY A 112 7.50 -6.99 -2.04
CA GLY A 112 7.20 -6.07 -0.94
C GLY A 112 7.88 -6.38 0.38
N VAL A 113 7.21 -6.03 1.48
CA VAL A 113 7.68 -6.22 2.85
C VAL A 113 6.68 -7.05 3.66
N TYR A 114 7.15 -8.17 4.20
CA TYR A 114 6.44 -8.92 5.22
C TYR A 114 6.91 -8.47 6.60
N THR A 115 5.97 -8.12 7.48
CA THR A 115 6.23 -7.71 8.85
C THR A 115 5.48 -8.63 9.81
N ARG A 116 6.21 -9.19 10.77
CA ARG A 116 5.63 -9.91 11.91
C ARG A 116 5.68 -9.03 13.15
N CYS A 117 4.60 -8.98 13.92
CA CYS A 117 4.52 -8.22 15.16
C CYS A 117 3.46 -8.82 16.12
N LEU A 118 3.34 -8.23 17.30
CA LEU A 118 2.19 -8.46 18.18
C LEU A 118 1.28 -7.22 18.14
N TYR A 119 -0.03 -7.46 18.02
CA TYR A 119 -1.06 -6.46 18.23
C TYR A 119 -2.02 -6.94 19.31
N LYS A 120 -2.18 -6.18 20.40
CA LYS A 120 -2.94 -6.59 21.59
C LYS A 120 -2.52 -8.00 22.09
N ASN A 121 -1.22 -8.26 22.13
CA ASN A 121 -0.59 -9.55 22.51
C ASN A 121 -0.96 -10.75 21.62
N LYS A 122 -1.63 -10.54 20.49
CA LYS A 122 -1.90 -11.61 19.51
C LYS A 122 -0.95 -11.49 18.31
N PRO A 123 -0.44 -12.59 17.75
CA PRO A 123 0.40 -12.55 16.54
C PRO A 123 -0.33 -11.89 15.38
N CYS A 124 0.37 -11.00 14.68
CA CYS A 124 -0.12 -10.30 13.52
C CYS A 124 0.94 -10.28 12.41
N ASP A 125 0.59 -10.82 11.27
CA ASP A 125 1.41 -10.83 10.06
C ASP A 125 0.87 -9.78 9.09
N ILE A 126 1.71 -8.83 8.67
CA ILE A 126 1.37 -7.70 7.81
C ILE A 126 2.19 -7.81 6.53
N PHE A 127 1.52 -7.75 5.39
CA PHE A 127 2.13 -7.86 4.07
C PHE A 127 1.83 -6.58 3.28
N ASN A 128 2.85 -5.75 3.11
CA ASN A 128 2.83 -4.60 2.22
C ASN A 128 3.29 -5.07 0.84
N VAL A 129 2.37 -5.16 -0.11
CA VAL A 129 2.64 -5.76 -1.41
C VAL A 129 2.55 -4.74 -2.56
N HIS A 130 3.35 -4.97 -3.59
CA HIS A 130 3.21 -4.37 -4.89
C HIS A 130 3.48 -5.49 -5.91
N LEU A 131 2.41 -6.08 -6.45
CA LEU A 131 2.51 -7.24 -7.31
C LEU A 131 2.88 -6.84 -8.73
N ASP A 132 3.38 -7.78 -9.52
CA ASP A 132 3.86 -7.54 -10.88
C ASP A 132 2.76 -6.93 -11.78
N ASP A 133 3.06 -5.83 -12.45
CA ASP A 133 2.13 -5.08 -13.31
C ASP A 133 1.93 -5.72 -14.68
N GLN A 134 2.92 -6.44 -15.19
CA GLN A 134 3.00 -6.94 -16.57
C GLN A 134 2.43 -8.34 -16.70
N SER A 135 2.82 -9.26 -15.81
CA SER A 135 2.55 -10.69 -15.96
C SER A 135 1.52 -11.21 -14.96
N PRO A 136 0.29 -11.56 -15.41
CA PRO A 136 -0.68 -12.23 -14.55
C PRO A 136 -0.14 -13.52 -13.92
N GLN A 137 0.67 -14.30 -14.65
CA GLN A 137 1.26 -15.54 -14.15
C GLN A 137 2.22 -15.26 -12.98
N LYS A 138 3.06 -14.21 -13.11
CA LYS A 138 3.97 -13.79 -12.05
C LYS A 138 3.20 -13.28 -10.85
N ARG A 139 2.15 -12.45 -11.03
CA ARG A 139 1.26 -12.02 -9.94
C ARG A 139 0.66 -13.19 -9.18
N TYR A 140 0.14 -14.21 -9.87
CA TYR A 140 -0.42 -15.39 -9.22
C TYR A 140 0.63 -16.19 -8.44
N LYS A 141 1.86 -16.31 -8.96
CA LYS A 141 2.97 -16.96 -8.25
C LYS A 141 3.34 -16.18 -6.98
N GLN A 142 3.47 -14.86 -7.07
CA GLN A 142 3.73 -13.98 -5.94
C GLN A 142 2.62 -14.09 -4.88
N TRP A 143 1.36 -14.17 -5.34
CA TRP A 143 0.20 -14.38 -4.46
C TRP A 143 0.23 -15.74 -3.75
N ASP A 144 0.56 -16.82 -4.47
CA ASP A 144 0.65 -18.16 -3.89
C ASP A 144 1.77 -18.26 -2.84
N ASP A 145 2.91 -17.62 -3.09
CA ASP A 145 4.02 -17.52 -2.12
C ASP A 145 3.57 -16.79 -0.84
N LEU A 146 2.96 -15.62 -1.01
CA LEU A 146 2.41 -14.84 0.10
C LEU A 146 1.36 -15.64 0.89
N HIS A 147 0.46 -16.30 0.19
CA HIS A 147 -0.60 -17.07 0.81
C HIS A 147 -0.07 -18.29 1.58
N ALA A 148 0.99 -18.92 1.10
CA ALA A 148 1.66 -20.01 1.82
C ALA A 148 2.20 -19.55 3.20
N ILE A 149 2.69 -18.32 3.30
CA ILE A 149 3.17 -17.72 4.55
C ILE A 149 1.99 -17.36 5.46
N SER A 150 0.91 -16.80 4.91
CA SER A 150 -0.26 -16.29 5.66
C SER A 150 -1.20 -17.39 6.19
N ARG A 151 -0.98 -18.65 5.82
CA ARG A 151 -1.81 -19.81 6.25
C ARG A 151 -1.61 -20.23 7.70
N LYS A 152 -0.66 -19.66 8.44
CA LYS A 152 -0.43 -20.04 9.83
C LYS A 152 -1.74 -19.92 10.63
N LYS A 153 -2.07 -20.98 11.37
CA LYS A 153 -3.19 -20.97 12.30
C LYS A 153 -2.90 -19.99 13.44
N ASP A 154 -3.93 -19.39 13.97
CA ASP A 154 -3.87 -18.50 15.15
C ASP A 154 -3.06 -17.21 14.94
N CYS A 155 -2.94 -16.74 13.70
CA CYS A 155 -2.31 -15.47 13.37
C CYS A 155 -3.29 -14.55 12.63
N ASN A 156 -3.41 -13.34 13.10
CA ASN A 156 -4.12 -12.29 12.37
C ASN A 156 -3.29 -11.85 11.16
N ASN A 157 -3.94 -11.61 10.04
CA ASN A 157 -3.22 -11.24 8.82
C ASN A 157 -3.81 -9.99 8.20
N ILE A 158 -2.95 -9.09 7.73
CA ILE A 158 -3.28 -7.94 6.89
C ILE A 158 -2.43 -8.05 5.62
N ILE A 159 -3.08 -8.10 4.47
CA ILE A 159 -2.43 -8.04 3.17
C ILE A 159 -2.92 -6.77 2.48
N ALA A 160 -2.04 -5.82 2.21
CA ALA A 160 -2.45 -4.57 1.59
C ALA A 160 -1.39 -4.03 0.64
N GLY A 161 -1.82 -3.29 -0.35
CA GLY A 161 -0.95 -2.69 -1.35
C GLY A 161 -1.60 -2.56 -2.71
N ASP A 162 -0.73 -2.35 -3.69
CA ASP A 162 -1.06 -2.39 -5.10
C ASP A 162 -0.96 -3.84 -5.62
N PHE A 163 -2.11 -4.41 -5.93
CA PHE A 163 -2.19 -5.78 -6.45
C PHE A 163 -1.97 -5.84 -7.96
N ASN A 164 -1.95 -4.70 -8.65
CA ASN A 164 -1.91 -4.60 -10.12
C ASN A 164 -2.94 -5.52 -10.80
N GLN A 165 -4.03 -5.82 -10.09
CA GLN A 165 -5.10 -6.69 -10.50
C GLN A 165 -6.43 -6.04 -10.17
N GLU A 166 -7.23 -5.73 -11.19
CA GLU A 166 -8.55 -5.17 -10.98
C GLU A 166 -9.42 -6.08 -10.10
N TYR A 167 -10.07 -5.50 -9.11
CA TYR A 167 -10.97 -6.22 -8.24
C TYR A 167 -12.11 -6.85 -9.02
N LYS A 168 -12.22 -8.16 -8.91
CA LYS A 168 -13.36 -8.96 -9.37
C LYS A 168 -13.68 -9.99 -8.32
N LYS A 169 -14.94 -10.07 -7.91
CA LYS A 169 -15.40 -10.99 -6.84
C LYS A 169 -14.97 -12.45 -7.04
N LYS A 170 -14.78 -12.89 -8.27
CA LYS A 170 -14.31 -14.25 -8.62
C LYS A 170 -12.79 -14.36 -8.81
N CYS A 171 -12.04 -13.24 -8.70
CA CYS A 171 -10.60 -13.29 -8.85
C CYS A 171 -9.96 -13.99 -7.65
N LYS A 172 -9.01 -14.91 -7.91
CA LYS A 172 -8.28 -15.69 -6.90
C LYS A 172 -7.66 -14.83 -5.80
N LEU A 173 -7.10 -13.67 -6.16
CA LEU A 173 -6.45 -12.77 -5.20
C LEU A 173 -7.42 -12.24 -4.14
N TYR A 174 -8.64 -11.92 -4.55
CA TYR A 174 -9.65 -11.30 -3.68
C TYR A 174 -10.65 -12.30 -3.09
N ASN A 175 -10.68 -13.53 -3.60
CA ASN A 175 -11.54 -14.61 -3.12
C ASN A 175 -10.73 -15.67 -2.38
N THR A 176 -9.83 -15.24 -1.52
CA THR A 176 -8.96 -16.11 -0.72
C THR A 176 -9.71 -16.56 0.54
N PRO A 177 -9.83 -17.89 0.79
CA PRO A 177 -10.56 -18.38 1.95
C PRO A 177 -10.05 -17.81 3.27
N GLY A 178 -10.98 -17.32 4.10
CA GLY A 178 -10.69 -16.73 5.41
C GLY A 178 -10.24 -15.29 5.39
N PHE A 179 -10.09 -14.67 4.22
CA PHE A 179 -9.82 -13.24 4.11
C PHE A 179 -11.07 -12.45 3.72
N GLU A 180 -11.20 -11.26 4.29
CA GLU A 180 -12.18 -10.26 3.91
C GLU A 180 -11.50 -9.15 3.11
N THR A 181 -12.12 -8.75 1.99
CA THR A 181 -11.64 -7.66 1.12
C THR A 181 -12.40 -6.38 1.46
N HIS A 182 -11.70 -5.28 1.67
CA HIS A 182 -12.30 -4.05 2.20
C HIS A 182 -12.49 -2.92 1.20
N ASN A 183 -11.76 -2.88 0.09
CA ASN A 183 -11.95 -1.83 -0.90
C ASN A 183 -12.75 -2.32 -2.12
N MET A 184 -13.88 -1.66 -2.39
CA MET A 184 -14.72 -1.90 -3.57
C MET A 184 -14.67 -0.72 -4.55
N CYS A 185 -13.82 0.28 -4.27
CA CYS A 185 -13.77 1.54 -5.00
C CYS A 185 -12.57 1.59 -5.94
N PRO A 186 -12.68 2.28 -7.08
CA PRO A 186 -11.52 2.58 -7.91
C PRO A 186 -10.46 3.34 -7.10
N THR A 187 -9.20 3.00 -7.36
CA THR A 187 -8.04 3.64 -6.72
C THR A 187 -7.08 4.23 -7.73
N TYR A 188 -6.94 3.62 -8.89
CA TYR A 188 -6.17 4.14 -10.02
C TYR A 188 -7.10 4.85 -11.01
N TYR A 189 -6.72 6.05 -11.47
CA TYR A 189 -7.64 6.93 -12.19
C TYR A 189 -7.10 7.52 -13.51
N ILE A 190 -5.96 7.00 -14.03
CA ILE A 190 -5.32 7.61 -15.22
C ILE A 190 -6.08 7.26 -16.51
N GLU A 191 -5.93 6.06 -17.02
CA GLU A 191 -6.55 5.67 -18.30
C GLU A 191 -8.00 5.25 -18.13
N ARG A 192 -8.26 4.52 -17.08
CA ARG A 192 -9.58 4.01 -16.70
C ARG A 192 -9.65 3.85 -15.18
N LYS A 193 -10.86 3.96 -14.67
CA LYS A 193 -11.11 3.75 -13.25
C LYS A 193 -10.91 2.27 -12.91
N MET A 194 -9.83 1.95 -12.20
CA MET A 194 -9.53 0.58 -11.76
C MET A 194 -9.43 0.50 -10.25
N ASN A 195 -9.99 -0.55 -9.68
CA ASN A 195 -9.76 -0.93 -8.29
C ASN A 195 -8.63 -1.94 -8.25
N ILE A 196 -7.40 -1.48 -8.05
CA ILE A 196 -6.20 -2.31 -8.02
C ILE A 196 -5.47 -2.26 -6.68
N ASP A 197 -5.77 -1.28 -5.82
CA ASP A 197 -5.25 -1.22 -4.46
C ASP A 197 -6.31 -1.72 -3.47
N ASN A 198 -5.89 -2.53 -2.51
CA ASN A 198 -6.82 -3.10 -1.57
C ASN A 198 -6.19 -3.41 -0.20
N ILE A 199 -7.06 -3.68 0.78
CA ILE A 199 -6.72 -4.22 2.09
C ILE A 199 -7.55 -5.48 2.29
N LEU A 200 -6.87 -6.60 2.55
CA LEU A 200 -7.47 -7.87 2.90
C LEU A 200 -7.08 -8.22 4.34
N THR A 201 -8.03 -8.68 5.13
CA THR A 201 -7.78 -9.06 6.53
C THR A 201 -8.31 -10.45 6.86
N LYS A 202 -7.61 -11.12 7.78
CA LYS A 202 -8.01 -12.41 8.35
C LYS A 202 -7.83 -12.35 9.87
N GLY A 203 -8.81 -12.83 10.63
CA GLY A 203 -8.76 -12.81 12.10
C GLY A 203 -9.15 -11.48 12.73
N PHE A 204 -9.71 -10.56 11.94
CA PHE A 204 -10.25 -9.28 12.42
C PHE A 204 -11.77 -9.29 12.38
N GLN A 205 -12.38 -8.44 13.19
CA GLN A 205 -13.81 -8.15 13.10
C GLN A 205 -14.09 -7.47 11.77
N LYS A 206 -15.26 -7.76 11.20
CA LYS A 206 -15.69 -7.16 9.95
C LYS A 206 -15.78 -5.65 10.09
N ALA A 207 -14.92 -4.96 9.36
CA ALA A 207 -14.98 -3.51 9.25
C ALA A 207 -16.03 -3.09 8.22
N PRO A 208 -16.64 -1.90 8.38
CA PRO A 208 -17.41 -1.30 7.31
C PRO A 208 -16.56 -1.19 6.05
N LEU A 209 -17.17 -1.48 4.89
CA LEU A 209 -16.50 -1.24 3.61
C LEU A 209 -16.11 0.23 3.48
N SER A 210 -14.92 0.49 2.95
CA SER A 210 -14.50 1.84 2.62
C SER A 210 -15.53 2.50 1.69
N LYS A 211 -16.00 3.69 2.06
CA LYS A 211 -16.90 4.46 1.20
C LYS A 211 -16.07 5.21 0.18
N CYS A 212 -16.46 5.15 -1.09
CA CYS A 212 -15.91 6.01 -2.13
C CYS A 212 -16.46 7.42 -1.95
N ASN A 213 -15.80 8.22 -1.12
CA ASN A 213 -16.30 9.56 -0.83
C ASN A 213 -15.93 10.58 -1.92
N TRP A 214 -14.87 10.33 -2.68
CA TRP A 214 -14.41 11.22 -3.74
C TRP A 214 -13.58 10.46 -4.77
N TYR A 215 -13.73 10.83 -6.02
CA TYR A 215 -12.94 10.31 -7.13
C TYR A 215 -12.64 11.46 -8.11
N PRO A 216 -11.37 11.68 -8.50
CA PRO A 216 -11.03 12.75 -9.42
C PRO A 216 -11.76 12.59 -10.77
N THR A 217 -12.36 13.64 -11.25
CA THR A 217 -12.96 13.66 -12.58
C THR A 217 -11.92 13.96 -13.66
N ARG A 218 -10.85 14.65 -13.29
CA ARG A 218 -9.71 14.98 -14.12
C ARG A 218 -8.42 14.50 -13.43
N ILE A 219 -7.46 14.04 -14.23
CA ILE A 219 -6.15 13.57 -13.74
C ILE A 219 -5.45 14.66 -12.92
N GLU A 220 -5.43 15.91 -13.42
CA GLU A 220 -4.84 17.05 -12.75
C GLU A 220 -5.40 17.31 -11.35
N ASP A 221 -6.72 17.15 -11.18
CA ASP A 221 -7.37 17.36 -9.89
C ASP A 221 -6.89 16.32 -8.87
N GLY A 222 -6.72 15.06 -9.29
CA GLY A 222 -6.16 14.01 -8.46
C GLY A 222 -4.71 14.29 -8.05
N PHE A 223 -3.86 14.74 -8.97
CA PHE A 223 -2.49 15.13 -8.62
C PHE A 223 -2.44 16.35 -7.71
N LYS A 224 -3.30 17.35 -7.93
CA LYS A 224 -3.39 18.55 -7.06
C LYS A 224 -3.88 18.19 -5.66
N GLU A 225 -4.79 17.23 -5.54
CA GLU A 225 -5.38 16.81 -4.27
C GLU A 225 -4.45 15.83 -3.55
N TYR A 226 -4.03 14.75 -4.20
CA TYR A 226 -3.32 13.64 -3.59
C TYR A 226 -1.82 13.61 -3.90
N GLY A 227 -1.38 14.05 -5.06
CA GLY A 227 0.02 13.99 -5.49
C GLY A 227 0.46 12.62 -6.03
N SER A 228 -0.48 11.70 -6.23
CA SER A 228 -0.27 10.38 -6.83
C SER A 228 -1.37 10.11 -7.84
N ASP A 229 -1.16 9.16 -8.75
CA ASP A 229 -2.15 8.62 -9.67
C ASP A 229 -3.02 7.51 -9.04
N HIS A 230 -2.69 7.14 -7.79
CA HIS A 230 -3.50 6.28 -6.94
C HIS A 230 -4.12 7.05 -5.78
N LEU A 231 -5.25 6.58 -5.31
CA LEU A 231 -5.92 7.08 -4.10
C LEU A 231 -5.56 6.20 -2.89
N PRO A 232 -5.43 6.80 -1.68
CA PRO A 232 -5.20 6.03 -0.47
C PRO A 232 -6.42 5.16 -0.14
N VAL A 233 -6.17 3.91 0.26
CA VAL A 233 -7.19 3.01 0.81
C VAL A 233 -7.04 2.95 2.32
N ILE A 234 -8.14 3.19 3.04
CA ILE A 234 -8.16 3.24 4.50
C ILE A 234 -9.26 2.33 5.02
N VAL A 235 -8.95 1.53 6.03
CA VAL A 235 -9.92 0.71 6.75
C VAL A 235 -9.67 0.76 8.26
N GLU A 236 -10.74 0.69 9.04
CA GLU A 236 -10.66 0.50 10.48
C GLU A 236 -11.03 -0.94 10.82
N VAL A 237 -10.14 -1.65 11.49
CA VAL A 237 -10.30 -3.05 11.89
C VAL A 237 -9.98 -3.23 13.37
N ASP A 238 -10.57 -4.23 14.00
CA ASP A 238 -10.18 -4.68 15.33
C ASP A 238 -10.17 -6.21 15.41
N ILE A 239 -9.39 -6.77 16.31
CA ILE A 239 -9.38 -8.21 16.53
C ILE A 239 -10.58 -8.63 17.37
N HIS A 240 -11.05 -9.86 17.15
CA HIS A 240 -12.02 -10.47 18.06
C HIS A 240 -11.38 -10.59 19.46
N GLU A 241 -12.10 -10.15 20.48
CA GLU A 241 -11.73 -10.34 21.88
C GLU A 241 -11.69 -11.82 22.27
#